data_5a19afe15231547a78b8b5c4294c5a39
#
_entry.id   5a19afe15231547a78b8b5c4294c5a39
#
_cell.length_a   1.000
_cell.length_b   1.000
_cell.length_c   1.000
_cell.angle_alpha   90.00
_cell.angle_beta   90.00
_cell.angle_gamma   90.00
#
_symmetry.space_group_name_H-M   'P 1'
#
loop_
_entity.id
_entity.type
_entity.pdbx_description
1 polymer ?
#
loop_
_entity_poly.entity_id
_entity_poly.type
_entity_poly.pdbx_seq_one_letter_code
_entity_poly.pdbx_strand_id
1 'polypeptide(L)'
;LAMALAVKGVHLSDPDTPLFPYSITPVLRGPVLYLDYETCEEDQASELHRLAMGHCDNLPSIHYLRVHRPLIEWVSHLRAMIQRLGIVLLVVDSMGPATGCKQEEAEAVIGFMNALHSLGPSVTRLVVSHVSKADGDRQRARIYGSVYSRNLARSCWEVRAADEEETAGPDGTSSHVIGLFHEKVNRG
;
A
#
# COMPACT_ATOMS: atom_id res chain seq x y z
N LEU A 1 -0.98 -2.74 -6.97
CA LEU A 1 -0.33 -1.43 -6.90
C LEU A 1 0.65 -1.35 -5.72
N ALA A 2 0.24 -1.70 -4.47
CA ALA A 2 1.11 -1.65 -3.30
C ALA A 2 2.36 -2.52 -3.48
N MET A 3 2.19 -3.75 -3.98
CA MET A 3 3.31 -4.64 -4.30
C MET A 3 4.20 -4.06 -5.41
N ALA A 4 3.62 -3.49 -6.45
CA ALA A 4 4.38 -2.85 -7.53
C ALA A 4 5.19 -1.65 -7.02
N LEU A 5 4.63 -0.84 -6.13
CA LEU A 5 5.34 0.26 -5.45
C LEU A 5 6.47 -0.25 -4.56
N ALA A 6 6.23 -1.33 -3.82
CA ALA A 6 7.24 -1.96 -2.99
C ALA A 6 8.41 -2.49 -3.84
N VAL A 7 8.10 -3.24 -4.90
CA VAL A 7 9.10 -3.76 -5.84
C VAL A 7 9.92 -2.64 -6.45
N LYS A 8 9.27 -1.63 -7.02
CA LYS A 8 9.95 -0.51 -7.66
C LYS A 8 10.70 0.39 -6.67
N GLY A 9 10.13 0.63 -5.48
CA GLY A 9 10.78 1.43 -4.44
C GLY A 9 12.06 0.82 -3.90
N VAL A 10 12.18 -0.51 -3.92
CA VAL A 10 13.33 -1.23 -3.35
C VAL A 10 14.39 -1.59 -4.39
N HIS A 11 14.00 -1.92 -5.60
CA HIS A 11 14.86 -2.64 -6.54
C HIS A 11 15.22 -1.92 -7.83
N LEU A 12 14.47 -0.92 -8.25
CA LEU A 12 14.95 -0.13 -9.38
C LEU A 12 16.08 0.75 -8.89
N SER A 13 17.25 0.14 -8.91
CA SER A 13 18.51 0.77 -8.57
C SER A 13 18.96 1.81 -9.58
N ASP A 14 18.25 1.92 -10.68
CA ASP A 14 18.49 2.97 -11.65
C ASP A 14 17.79 4.26 -11.19
N PRO A 15 18.56 5.30 -10.77
CA PRO A 15 18.01 6.58 -10.40
C PRO A 15 17.28 7.27 -11.55
N ASP A 16 17.57 6.89 -12.78
CA ASP A 16 17.05 7.52 -13.99
C ASP A 16 15.76 6.85 -14.50
N THR A 17 15.39 5.70 -13.94
CA THR A 17 14.12 5.04 -14.30
C THR A 17 12.98 5.53 -13.42
N PRO A 18 12.04 6.34 -13.93
CA PRO A 18 10.92 6.82 -13.16
C PRO A 18 10.00 5.66 -12.76
N LEU A 19 9.47 5.69 -11.54
CA LEU A 19 8.55 4.67 -10.99
C LEU A 19 7.25 4.55 -11.78
N PHE A 20 6.86 5.62 -12.43
CA PHE A 20 5.70 5.77 -13.30
C PHE A 20 5.96 6.93 -14.26
N PRO A 21 5.07 7.17 -15.25
CA PRO A 21 5.19 8.31 -16.14
C PRO A 21 5.27 9.68 -15.43
N TYR A 22 5.09 9.70 -14.11
CA TYR A 22 5.13 10.92 -13.28
C TYR A 22 6.50 11.20 -12.64
N SER A 23 7.57 10.53 -13.05
CA SER A 23 8.96 10.79 -12.57
C SER A 23 9.12 10.71 -11.05
N ILE A 24 8.43 9.79 -10.38
CA ILE A 24 8.60 9.58 -8.94
C ILE A 24 9.91 8.82 -8.70
N THR A 25 10.88 9.49 -8.09
CA THR A 25 12.14 8.87 -7.69
C THR A 25 12.09 8.50 -6.21
N PRO A 26 12.36 7.25 -5.82
CA PRO A 26 12.43 6.89 -4.41
C PRO A 26 13.64 7.57 -3.73
N VAL A 27 13.37 8.23 -2.61
CA VAL A 27 14.40 8.94 -1.83
C VAL A 27 15.20 7.98 -0.97
N LEU A 28 14.56 6.90 -0.51
CA LEU A 28 15.17 5.91 0.37
C LEU A 28 14.97 4.52 -0.23
N ARG A 29 16.05 3.73 -0.23
CA ARG A 29 16.05 2.33 -0.69
C ARG A 29 16.35 1.41 0.46
N GLY A 30 15.75 0.23 0.45
CA GLY A 30 16.00 -0.78 1.46
C GLY A 30 14.91 -1.84 1.54
N PRO A 31 14.99 -2.75 2.52
CA PRO A 31 14.02 -3.82 2.69
C PRO A 31 12.60 -3.30 2.96
N VAL A 32 11.61 -4.03 2.43
CA VAL A 32 10.18 -3.78 2.64
C VAL A 32 9.61 -4.86 3.55
N LEU A 33 8.73 -4.47 4.46
CA LEU A 33 7.88 -5.39 5.20
C LEU A 33 6.44 -5.25 4.71
N TYR A 34 5.88 -6.36 4.21
CA TYR A 34 4.51 -6.43 3.72
C TYR A 34 3.65 -7.21 4.72
N LEU A 35 2.71 -6.51 5.34
CA LEU A 35 1.72 -7.10 6.23
C LEU A 35 0.45 -7.36 5.44
N ASP A 36 0.12 -8.63 5.27
CA ASP A 36 -1.06 -9.08 4.55
C ASP A 36 -2.16 -9.50 5.53
N TYR A 37 -3.31 -8.91 5.38
CA TYR A 37 -4.51 -9.20 6.17
C TYR A 37 -5.62 -9.88 5.36
N GLU A 38 -5.49 -9.98 4.04
CA GLU A 38 -6.59 -10.39 3.16
C GLU A 38 -6.32 -11.67 2.37
N THR A 39 -5.10 -11.87 1.90
CA THR A 39 -4.78 -12.97 0.99
C THR A 39 -3.95 -14.06 1.67
N CYS A 40 -3.21 -14.85 0.90
CA CYS A 40 -2.31 -15.87 1.41
C CYS A 40 -0.90 -15.72 0.82
N GLU A 41 0.06 -16.42 1.40
CA GLU A 41 1.46 -16.33 1.01
C GLU A 41 1.67 -16.77 -0.45
N GLU A 42 0.96 -17.80 -0.88
CA GLU A 42 1.06 -18.36 -2.23
C GLU A 42 0.59 -17.37 -3.29
N ASP A 43 -0.51 -16.67 -3.03
CA ASP A 43 -1.05 -15.66 -3.94
C ASP A 43 -0.09 -14.46 -4.04
N GLN A 44 0.43 -14.00 -2.91
CA GLN A 44 1.39 -12.88 -2.89
C GLN A 44 2.72 -13.27 -3.53
N ALA A 45 3.22 -14.48 -3.32
CA ALA A 45 4.42 -14.96 -3.97
C ALA A 45 4.25 -15.05 -5.49
N SER A 46 3.08 -15.52 -5.95
CA SER A 46 2.74 -15.58 -7.37
C SER A 46 2.67 -14.18 -7.99
N GLU A 47 2.06 -13.22 -7.31
CA GLU A 47 1.98 -11.83 -7.77
C GLU A 47 3.36 -11.17 -7.82
N LEU A 48 4.16 -11.35 -6.77
CA LEU A 48 5.53 -10.85 -6.72
C LEU A 48 6.38 -11.43 -7.86
N HIS A 49 6.25 -12.73 -8.12
CA HIS A 49 6.97 -13.38 -9.22
C HIS A 49 6.59 -12.77 -10.58
N ARG A 50 5.30 -12.59 -10.85
CA ARG A 50 4.82 -11.94 -12.09
C ARG A 50 5.36 -10.52 -12.26
N LEU A 51 5.38 -9.74 -11.19
CA LEU A 51 5.94 -8.39 -11.20
C LEU A 51 7.45 -8.38 -11.44
N ALA A 52 8.17 -9.31 -10.81
CA ALA A 52 9.61 -9.42 -10.94
C ALA A 52 10.04 -9.86 -12.34
N MET A 53 9.35 -10.82 -12.94
CA MET A 53 9.62 -11.29 -14.30
C MET A 53 9.53 -10.18 -15.36
N GLY A 54 8.69 -9.16 -15.13
CA GLY A 54 8.56 -8.02 -16.05
C GLY A 54 9.56 -6.88 -15.81
N HIS A 55 10.30 -6.88 -14.70
CA HIS A 55 10.98 -5.65 -14.26
C HIS A 55 12.37 -5.81 -13.68
N CYS A 56 12.82 -6.99 -13.30
CA CYS A 56 14.14 -7.16 -12.66
C CYS A 56 14.68 -8.58 -12.78
N ASP A 57 16.01 -8.69 -12.82
CA ASP A 57 16.72 -9.96 -12.86
C ASP A 57 16.76 -10.67 -11.50
N ASN A 58 16.48 -9.94 -10.42
CA ASN A 58 16.52 -10.46 -9.05
C ASN A 58 15.21 -10.12 -8.30
N LEU A 59 14.74 -11.08 -7.50
CA LEU A 59 13.60 -10.86 -6.61
C LEU A 59 13.92 -9.81 -5.56
N PRO A 60 12.99 -8.88 -5.31
CA PRO A 60 13.17 -7.86 -4.28
C PRO A 60 13.26 -8.43 -2.86
N SER A 61 13.98 -7.71 -1.97
CA SER A 61 14.02 -8.02 -0.55
C SER A 61 12.72 -7.59 0.14
N ILE A 62 11.65 -8.34 -0.10
CA ILE A 62 10.37 -8.14 0.54
C ILE A 62 10.19 -9.22 1.62
N HIS A 63 10.06 -8.77 2.86
CA HIS A 63 9.67 -9.61 3.96
C HIS A 63 8.15 -9.65 4.03
N TYR A 64 7.58 -10.81 3.85
CA TYR A 64 6.14 -11.04 3.92
C TYR A 64 5.73 -11.56 5.28
N LEU A 65 4.60 -11.07 5.78
CA LEU A 65 4.00 -11.54 7.02
C LEU A 65 2.47 -11.56 6.90
N ARG A 66 1.88 -12.76 6.94
CA ARG A 66 0.44 -12.92 7.10
C ARG A 66 0.05 -12.60 8.53
N VAL A 67 -0.88 -11.69 8.71
CA VAL A 67 -1.32 -11.20 10.04
C VAL A 67 -2.80 -11.46 10.23
N HIS A 68 -3.17 -12.04 11.38
CA HIS A 68 -4.55 -12.36 11.74
C HIS A 68 -5.07 -11.60 12.97
N ARG A 69 -4.25 -10.70 13.51
CA ARG A 69 -4.58 -9.92 14.70
C ARG A 69 -4.47 -8.43 14.43
N PRO A 70 -5.19 -7.59 15.17
CA PRO A 70 -5.07 -6.14 15.03
C PRO A 70 -3.62 -5.66 15.11
N LEU A 71 -3.28 -4.67 14.31
CA LEU A 71 -1.91 -4.14 14.23
C LEU A 71 -1.41 -3.64 15.59
N ILE A 72 -2.30 -3.09 16.41
CA ILE A 72 -1.97 -2.57 17.74
C ILE A 72 -1.35 -3.65 18.65
N GLU A 73 -1.75 -4.90 18.50
CA GLU A 73 -1.20 -6.02 19.27
C GLU A 73 0.20 -6.43 18.83
N TRP A 74 0.60 -6.01 17.60
CA TRP A 74 1.86 -6.38 16.98
C TRP A 74 2.94 -5.31 17.05
N VAL A 75 2.64 -4.13 17.55
CA VAL A 75 3.54 -2.95 17.54
C VAL A 75 4.95 -3.28 18.04
N SER A 76 5.06 -3.97 19.16
CA SER A 76 6.37 -4.31 19.74
C SER A 76 7.19 -5.25 18.83
N HIS A 77 6.54 -6.26 18.24
CA HIS A 77 7.17 -7.19 17.30
C HIS A 77 7.57 -6.49 16.02
N LEU A 78 6.67 -5.66 15.47
CA LEU A 78 6.94 -4.88 14.26
C LEU A 78 8.12 -3.93 14.45
N ARG A 79 8.19 -3.25 15.60
CA ARG A 79 9.32 -2.37 15.93
C ARG A 79 10.64 -3.15 15.96
N ALA A 80 10.66 -4.31 16.58
CA ALA A 80 11.85 -5.16 16.61
C ALA A 80 12.24 -5.66 15.23
N MET A 81 11.27 -6.05 14.40
CA MET A 81 11.51 -6.46 13.00
C MET A 81 12.06 -5.31 12.17
N ILE A 82 11.44 -4.14 12.24
CA ILE A 82 11.87 -2.93 11.52
C ILE A 82 13.32 -2.61 11.84
N GLN A 83 13.68 -2.60 13.11
CA GLN A 83 15.05 -2.33 13.55
C GLN A 83 16.03 -3.41 13.09
N ARG A 84 15.69 -4.68 13.32
CA ARG A 84 16.57 -5.82 13.01
C ARG A 84 16.83 -5.98 11.50
N LEU A 85 15.83 -5.77 10.68
CA LEU A 85 15.87 -5.98 9.24
C LEU A 85 16.18 -4.70 8.45
N GLY A 86 16.27 -3.55 9.11
CA GLY A 86 16.50 -2.28 8.46
C GLY A 86 15.35 -1.86 7.53
N ILE A 87 14.11 -2.19 7.89
CA ILE A 87 12.93 -1.94 7.05
C ILE A 87 12.75 -0.43 6.82
N VAL A 88 12.66 -0.05 5.56
CA VAL A 88 12.45 1.35 5.14
C VAL A 88 11.00 1.64 4.74
N LEU A 89 10.27 0.62 4.30
CA LEU A 89 8.86 0.71 3.92
C LEU A 89 8.05 -0.40 4.58
N LEU A 90 7.01 -0.03 5.30
CA LEU A 90 5.99 -0.92 5.81
C LEU A 90 4.73 -0.77 4.95
N VAL A 91 4.27 -1.87 4.36
CA VAL A 91 3.00 -1.95 3.65
C VAL A 91 1.98 -2.66 4.55
N VAL A 92 0.78 -2.10 4.68
CA VAL A 92 -0.35 -2.71 5.40
C VAL A 92 -1.49 -2.90 4.41
N ASP A 93 -1.81 -4.13 4.11
CA ASP A 93 -2.85 -4.52 3.14
C ASP A 93 -3.83 -5.52 3.77
N SER A 94 -4.98 -5.05 4.25
CA SER A 94 -5.49 -3.68 4.22
C SER A 94 -5.82 -3.15 5.61
N MET A 95 -6.20 -1.88 5.66
CA MET A 95 -6.54 -1.16 6.89
C MET A 95 -7.73 -1.79 7.64
N GLY A 96 -8.76 -2.24 6.93
CA GLY A 96 -9.99 -2.76 7.54
C GLY A 96 -9.71 -3.84 8.60
N PRO A 97 -9.22 -5.00 8.20
CA PRO A 97 -8.90 -6.05 9.17
C PRO A 97 -7.75 -5.68 10.11
N ALA A 98 -6.83 -4.80 9.70
CA ALA A 98 -5.72 -4.37 10.55
C ALA A 98 -6.15 -3.51 11.75
N THR A 99 -7.30 -2.83 11.69
CA THR A 99 -7.87 -2.10 12.84
C THR A 99 -8.42 -3.04 13.92
N GLY A 100 -8.81 -4.26 13.55
CA GLY A 100 -9.37 -5.27 14.45
C GLY A 100 -10.79 -5.02 14.94
N CYS A 101 -11.40 -3.90 14.54
CA CYS A 101 -12.76 -3.50 14.89
C CYS A 101 -13.46 -2.94 13.63
N LYS A 102 -14.70 -2.47 13.81
CA LYS A 102 -15.39 -1.79 12.73
C LYS A 102 -14.65 -0.52 12.33
N GLN A 103 -14.26 -0.44 11.09
CA GLN A 103 -13.50 0.67 10.53
C GLN A 103 -14.27 2.01 10.56
N GLU A 104 -15.58 1.96 10.79
CA GLU A 104 -16.43 3.13 11.00
C GLU A 104 -16.25 3.77 12.38
N GLU A 105 -15.72 3.03 13.35
CA GLU A 105 -15.49 3.52 14.69
C GLU A 105 -14.23 4.39 14.75
N ALA A 106 -14.42 5.64 15.16
CA ALA A 106 -13.33 6.61 15.24
C ALA A 106 -12.16 6.13 16.12
N GLU A 107 -12.49 5.50 17.25
CA GLU A 107 -11.50 5.00 18.21
C GLU A 107 -10.62 3.90 17.60
N ALA A 108 -11.18 3.00 16.82
CA ALA A 108 -10.44 1.93 16.13
C ALA A 108 -9.41 2.51 15.15
N VAL A 109 -9.84 3.49 14.36
CA VAL A 109 -8.97 4.17 13.39
C VAL A 109 -7.89 4.98 14.10
N ILE A 110 -8.24 5.72 15.13
CA ILE A 110 -7.26 6.49 15.91
C ILE A 110 -6.23 5.56 16.57
N GLY A 111 -6.68 4.45 17.16
CA GLY A 111 -5.81 3.43 17.74
C GLY A 111 -4.84 2.85 16.73
N PHE A 112 -5.34 2.48 15.54
CA PHE A 112 -4.53 1.97 14.43
C PHE A 112 -3.48 3.00 13.96
N MET A 113 -3.88 4.25 13.76
CA MET A 113 -2.97 5.31 13.31
C MET A 113 -1.91 5.64 14.37
N ASN A 114 -2.27 5.64 15.65
CA ASN A 114 -1.33 5.81 16.76
C ASN A 114 -0.34 4.64 16.82
N ALA A 115 -0.81 3.41 16.63
CA ALA A 115 0.04 2.24 16.54
C ALA A 115 1.07 2.37 15.40
N LEU A 116 0.63 2.76 14.22
CA LEU A 116 1.53 3.06 13.09
C LEU A 116 2.55 4.15 13.43
N HIS A 117 2.11 5.27 14.01
CA HIS A 117 3.00 6.37 14.38
C HIS A 117 4.05 5.94 15.40
N SER A 118 3.69 5.05 16.32
CA SER A 118 4.60 4.54 17.37
C SER A 118 5.75 3.68 16.84
N LEU A 119 5.69 3.22 15.57
CA LEU A 119 6.79 2.48 14.95
C LEU A 119 8.04 3.34 14.68
N GLY A 120 7.94 4.65 14.86
CA GLY A 120 9.06 5.59 14.73
C GLY A 120 9.16 6.25 13.36
N PRO A 121 9.99 7.30 13.24
CA PRO A 121 10.07 8.12 12.03
C PRO A 121 10.91 7.49 10.90
N SER A 122 11.69 6.46 11.19
CA SER A 122 12.64 5.83 10.26
C SER A 122 11.99 4.95 9.19
N VAL A 123 10.71 4.61 9.34
CA VAL A 123 9.99 3.75 8.40
C VAL A 123 8.86 4.51 7.73
N THR A 124 8.84 4.47 6.39
CA THR A 124 7.69 4.94 5.60
C THR A 124 6.54 3.94 5.71
N ARG A 125 5.31 4.39 5.77
CA ARG A 125 4.13 3.55 5.91
C ARG A 125 3.19 3.78 4.73
N LEU A 126 2.87 2.71 4.02
CA LEU A 126 1.86 2.66 2.97
C LEU A 126 0.70 1.81 3.47
N VAL A 127 -0.47 2.39 3.56
CA VAL A 127 -1.68 1.69 4.00
C VAL A 127 -2.65 1.63 2.84
N VAL A 128 -3.06 0.41 2.49
CA VAL A 128 -4.13 0.17 1.52
C VAL A 128 -5.46 0.23 2.26
N SER A 129 -6.43 0.91 1.69
CA SER A 129 -7.79 0.96 2.24
C SER A 129 -8.80 0.87 1.10
N HIS A 130 -9.88 0.14 1.34
CA HIS A 130 -10.99 0.10 0.39
C HIS A 130 -11.75 1.42 0.43
N VAL A 131 -12.37 1.76 -0.69
CA VAL A 131 -13.34 2.86 -0.78
C VAL A 131 -14.74 2.31 -0.59
N SER A 132 -15.62 3.10 0.04
CA SER A 132 -17.03 2.75 0.09
C SER A 132 -17.61 2.78 -1.34
N LYS A 133 -18.42 1.77 -1.67
CA LYS A 133 -19.28 1.87 -2.85
C LYS A 133 -20.29 2.99 -2.56
N ALA A 134 -19.98 4.20 -3.00
CA ALA A 134 -20.92 5.31 -2.88
C ALA A 134 -22.15 4.98 -3.74
N ASP A 135 -23.33 5.09 -3.16
CA ASP A 135 -24.58 4.95 -3.87
C ASP A 135 -24.63 5.97 -5.03
N GLY A 136 -24.39 5.48 -6.25
CA GLY A 136 -24.67 6.16 -7.51
C GLY A 136 -23.82 7.35 -7.93
N ASP A 137 -23.03 7.97 -7.05
CA ASP A 137 -22.21 9.14 -7.40
C ASP A 137 -20.71 8.80 -7.35
N ARG A 138 -20.16 8.35 -8.49
CA ARG A 138 -18.75 7.97 -8.66
C ARG A 138 -17.76 9.11 -8.36
N GLN A 139 -18.23 10.36 -8.31
CA GLN A 139 -17.38 11.52 -8.06
C GLN A 139 -17.03 11.74 -6.58
N ARG A 140 -17.62 10.99 -5.65
CA ARG A 140 -17.42 11.17 -4.21
C ARG A 140 -17.09 9.89 -3.46
N ALA A 141 -16.42 8.94 -4.10
CA ALA A 141 -15.90 7.79 -3.37
C ALA A 141 -15.02 8.28 -2.21
N ARG A 142 -15.36 7.86 -0.99
CA ARG A 142 -14.58 8.19 0.20
C ARG A 142 -13.89 6.94 0.70
N ILE A 143 -12.74 7.10 1.35
CA ILE A 143 -12.13 6.00 2.11
C ILE A 143 -13.22 5.41 3.00
N TYR A 144 -13.43 4.10 2.86
CA TYR A 144 -14.40 3.39 3.68
C TYR A 144 -14.04 3.53 5.15
N GLY A 145 -15.03 3.87 5.97
CA GLY A 145 -14.86 4.02 7.41
C GLY A 145 -14.83 5.47 7.90
N SER A 146 -14.13 5.68 8.99
CA SER A 146 -14.07 6.97 9.68
C SER A 146 -13.33 8.04 8.89
N VAL A 147 -13.82 9.28 8.96
CA VAL A 147 -13.14 10.47 8.42
C VAL A 147 -11.71 10.66 8.97
N TYR A 148 -11.42 10.07 10.12
CA TYR A 148 -10.08 10.10 10.73
C TYR A 148 -9.03 9.36 9.91
N SER A 149 -9.39 8.35 9.10
CA SER A 149 -8.47 7.68 8.18
C SER A 149 -7.77 8.68 7.27
N ARG A 150 -8.54 9.56 6.65
CA ARG A 150 -8.02 10.62 5.78
C ARG A 150 -7.35 11.74 6.59
N ASN A 151 -7.92 12.11 7.74
CA ASN A 151 -7.43 13.26 8.50
C ASN A 151 -6.06 13.01 9.12
N LEU A 152 -5.79 11.80 9.57
CA LEU A 152 -4.52 11.42 10.23
C LEU A 152 -3.43 10.99 9.23
N ALA A 153 -3.79 10.63 8.00
CA ALA A 153 -2.81 10.34 6.96
C ALA A 153 -2.15 11.64 6.47
N ARG A 154 -0.84 11.60 6.19
CA ARG A 154 -0.10 12.74 5.62
C ARG A 154 -0.40 12.94 4.14
N SER A 155 -0.57 11.86 3.40
CA SER A 155 -0.89 11.87 1.98
C SER A 155 -1.93 10.80 1.69
N CYS A 156 -2.91 11.11 0.87
CA CYS A 156 -3.93 10.17 0.43
C CYS A 156 -4.00 10.18 -1.08
N TRP A 157 -3.99 8.99 -1.65
CA TRP A 157 -4.15 8.78 -3.08
C TRP A 157 -5.33 7.85 -3.31
N GLU A 158 -6.15 8.18 -4.26
CA GLU A 158 -7.24 7.32 -4.72
C GLU A 158 -6.84 6.67 -6.05
N VAL A 159 -7.09 5.38 -6.16
CA VAL A 159 -6.92 4.60 -7.38
C VAL A 159 -8.30 4.30 -7.95
N ARG A 160 -8.54 4.71 -9.18
CA ARG A 160 -9.80 4.45 -9.90
C ARG A 160 -9.50 3.75 -11.21
N ALA A 161 -10.37 2.82 -11.61
CA ALA A 161 -10.39 2.39 -13.00
C ALA A 161 -10.83 3.58 -13.87
N ALA A 162 -10.15 3.82 -14.97
CA ALA A 162 -10.63 4.77 -15.96
C ALA A 162 -11.87 4.17 -16.65
N ASP A 163 -12.85 5.00 -16.99
CA ASP A 163 -14.08 4.60 -17.71
C ASP A 163 -13.81 4.34 -19.21
N GLU A 164 -12.58 4.02 -19.58
CA GLU A 164 -12.22 3.70 -20.95
C GLU A 164 -12.58 2.24 -21.25
N GLU A 165 -13.18 2.02 -22.41
CA GLU A 165 -13.51 0.69 -22.94
C GLU A 165 -12.26 -0.20 -22.92
N GLU A 166 -12.43 -1.44 -22.46
CA GLU A 166 -11.40 -2.48 -22.56
C GLU A 166 -10.91 -2.54 -24.03
N THR A 167 -9.74 -2.01 -24.28
CA THR A 167 -9.11 -2.21 -25.58
C THR A 167 -8.45 -3.58 -25.56
N ALA A 168 -9.12 -4.55 -26.16
CA ALA A 168 -8.50 -5.84 -26.45
C ALA A 168 -7.38 -5.63 -27.47
N GLY A 169 -6.15 -5.92 -27.08
CA GLY A 169 -5.02 -5.97 -27.99
C GLY A 169 -5.21 -7.09 -29.03
N PRO A 170 -4.55 -6.99 -30.18
CA PRO A 170 -4.64 -7.99 -31.26
C PRO A 170 -4.13 -9.38 -30.83
N ASP A 171 -3.44 -9.49 -29.70
CA ASP A 171 -2.93 -10.72 -29.08
C ASP A 171 -3.84 -11.27 -27.97
N GLY A 172 -5.04 -10.69 -27.78
CA GLY A 172 -5.98 -11.07 -26.72
C GLY A 172 -5.63 -10.54 -25.34
N THR A 173 -4.64 -9.65 -25.22
CA THR A 173 -4.34 -8.95 -23.97
C THR A 173 -5.37 -7.84 -23.75
N SER A 174 -5.91 -7.75 -22.54
CA SER A 174 -6.72 -6.60 -22.12
C SER A 174 -5.84 -5.60 -21.38
N SER A 175 -5.89 -4.34 -21.76
CA SER A 175 -5.25 -3.25 -21.02
C SER A 175 -6.30 -2.45 -20.25
N HIS A 176 -6.00 -2.23 -18.96
CA HIS A 176 -6.84 -1.39 -18.11
C HIS A 176 -6.09 -0.09 -17.79
N VAL A 177 -6.76 1.03 -17.98
CA VAL A 177 -6.25 2.33 -17.57
C VAL A 177 -6.69 2.57 -16.12
N ILE A 178 -5.73 2.90 -15.26
CA ILE A 178 -6.00 3.31 -13.88
C ILE A 178 -5.59 4.75 -13.68
N GLY A 179 -6.46 5.54 -13.05
CA GLY A 179 -6.17 6.90 -12.62
C GLY A 179 -5.68 6.94 -11.18
N LEU A 180 -4.66 7.75 -10.92
CA LEU A 180 -4.16 8.06 -9.59
C LEU A 180 -4.52 9.50 -9.24
N PHE A 181 -5.33 9.70 -8.21
CA PHE A 181 -5.81 11.01 -7.78
C PHE A 181 -5.23 11.35 -6.42
N HIS A 182 -4.50 12.46 -6.35
CA HIS A 182 -3.91 12.94 -5.12
C HIS A 182 -4.93 13.75 -4.33
N GLU A 183 -5.58 13.12 -3.36
CA GLU A 183 -6.71 13.66 -2.61
C GLU A 183 -6.30 14.54 -1.44
N LYS A 184 -5.11 14.33 -0.88
CA LYS A 184 -4.64 15.07 0.29
C LYS A 184 -3.12 15.11 0.37
N VAL A 185 -2.60 16.30 0.66
CA VAL A 185 -1.21 16.54 1.08
C VAL A 185 -1.21 17.40 2.34
N ASN A 186 -0.61 16.90 3.41
CA ASN A 186 -0.21 17.74 4.51
C ASN A 186 1.20 18.25 4.23
N ARG A 187 1.32 19.49 3.84
CA ARG A 187 2.62 20.17 3.78
C ARG A 187 3.02 20.46 5.22
N GLY A 188 4.08 19.78 5.71
CA GLY A 188 4.70 20.05 7.00
C GLY A 188 5.43 21.38 7.00
#